data_4678dea1680babc91f4d722a1e038ccf
#
_entry.id   4678dea1680babc91f4d722a1e038ccf
#
_cell.length_a   1.000
_cell.length_b   1.000
_cell.length_c   1.000
_cell.angle_alpha   90.00
_cell.angle_beta   90.00
_cell.angle_gamma   90.00
#
_symmetry.space_group_name_H-M   'P 1'
#
loop_
_entity.id
_entity.type
_entity.pdbx_description
1 polymer ?
#
loop_
_entity_poly.entity_id
_entity_poly.type
_entity_poly.pdbx_seq_one_letter_code
_entity_poly.pdbx_strand_id
1 'polypeptide(L)'
;HAIATYALAEALGMQTDRASDRRLREPIRKAVEYIIENQNPTDGGWRYEKGQRSDMSMFGWQLMALKSSQIAGIKVPEEVTLKMIDFLRQRSLGERSGLAAYRLVEAPYEPLPPAPAMTAEALFCKQMLGLARDNPQSQEAIEFLMERLPSRRTEDIYYWYYGTLAVYQYGGPEWQAWNTGLREWLVTDQRTSGHAAGSWDPKPPWGPYGGRVFSTALSSLCLEVYYRFLPLYQVRRGMNFDEE
;
A
#
# COMPACT_ATOMS: atom_id res chain seq x y z
N HIS A 1 -8.31 8.45 -8.65
CA HIS A 1 -9.50 7.62 -8.49
C HIS A 1 -9.34 6.64 -7.33
N ALA A 2 -8.31 5.75 -7.33
CA ALA A 2 -8.12 4.72 -6.30
C ALA A 2 -8.06 5.27 -4.87
N ILE A 3 -7.27 6.30 -4.60
CA ILE A 3 -7.14 6.92 -3.27
C ILE A 3 -8.50 7.43 -2.76
N ALA A 4 -9.30 8.07 -3.62
CA ALA A 4 -10.63 8.54 -3.25
C ALA A 4 -11.59 7.36 -2.98
N THR A 5 -11.53 6.31 -3.81
CA THR A 5 -12.33 5.09 -3.59
C THR A 5 -11.96 4.40 -2.28
N TYR A 6 -10.65 4.31 -1.98
CA TYR A 6 -10.14 3.77 -0.73
C TYR A 6 -10.68 4.55 0.48
N ALA A 7 -10.55 5.87 0.49
CA ALA A 7 -11.04 6.72 1.57
C ALA A 7 -12.56 6.60 1.78
N LEU A 8 -13.33 6.56 0.70
CA LEU A 8 -14.79 6.40 0.76
C LEU A 8 -15.17 5.00 1.25
N ALA A 9 -14.46 3.95 0.85
CA ALA A 9 -14.70 2.59 1.30
C ALA A 9 -14.43 2.42 2.80
N GLU A 10 -13.36 3.03 3.32
CA GLU A 10 -13.11 3.05 4.75
C GLU A 10 -14.18 3.85 5.51
N ALA A 11 -14.58 5.01 4.99
CA ALA A 11 -15.68 5.78 5.57
C ALA A 11 -16.99 4.97 5.60
N LEU A 12 -17.28 4.18 4.56
CA LEU A 12 -18.43 3.28 4.54
C LEU A 12 -18.34 2.19 5.63
N GLY A 13 -17.16 1.58 5.79
CA GLY A 13 -16.93 0.56 6.82
C GLY A 13 -17.06 1.08 8.26
N MET A 14 -16.93 2.37 8.46
CA MET A 14 -17.08 3.04 9.76
C MET A 14 -18.51 3.54 10.05
N GLN A 15 -19.44 3.45 9.08
CA GLN A 15 -20.80 3.95 9.27
C GLN A 15 -21.62 3.04 10.19
N THR A 16 -22.33 3.67 11.11
CA THR A 16 -23.27 3.01 12.02
C THR A 16 -24.73 3.28 11.66
N ASP A 17 -24.97 4.29 10.80
CA ASP A 17 -26.33 4.66 10.38
C ASP A 17 -26.61 4.26 8.93
N ARG A 18 -27.88 3.82 8.70
CA ARG A 18 -28.33 3.33 7.37
C ARG A 18 -28.46 4.42 6.30
N ALA A 19 -28.57 5.69 6.69
CA ALA A 19 -28.72 6.78 5.72
C ALA A 19 -27.37 7.11 5.08
N SER A 20 -26.33 7.24 5.89
CA SER A 20 -24.95 7.42 5.44
C SER A 20 -24.45 6.22 4.64
N ASP A 21 -24.77 4.99 5.08
CA ASP A 21 -24.46 3.76 4.33
C ASP A 21 -25.02 3.82 2.90
N ARG A 22 -26.30 4.16 2.74
CA ARG A 22 -26.94 4.25 1.41
C ARG A 22 -26.32 5.35 0.51
N ARG A 23 -25.92 6.46 1.08
CA ARG A 23 -25.29 7.57 0.33
C ARG A 23 -23.92 7.23 -0.21
N LEU A 24 -23.13 6.42 0.52
CA LEU A 24 -21.77 6.06 0.15
C LEU A 24 -21.70 4.81 -0.73
N ARG A 25 -22.57 3.83 -0.51
CA ARG A 25 -22.52 2.51 -1.15
C ARG A 25 -22.58 2.56 -2.66
N GLU A 26 -23.52 3.30 -3.23
CA GLU A 26 -23.68 3.36 -4.68
C GLU A 26 -22.52 4.10 -5.41
N PRO A 27 -22.03 5.26 -4.93
CA PRO A 27 -20.81 5.85 -5.49
C PRO A 27 -19.58 4.93 -5.42
N ILE A 28 -19.41 4.21 -4.31
CA ILE A 28 -18.27 3.29 -4.15
C ILE A 28 -18.41 2.10 -5.11
N ARG A 29 -19.60 1.53 -5.26
CA ARG A 29 -19.86 0.45 -6.21
C ARG A 29 -19.46 0.85 -7.63
N LYS A 30 -19.89 2.01 -8.09
CA LYS A 30 -19.49 2.56 -9.41
C LYS A 30 -17.98 2.81 -9.52
N ALA A 31 -17.37 3.30 -8.45
CA ALA A 31 -15.93 3.52 -8.42
C ALA A 31 -15.13 2.21 -8.50
N VAL A 32 -15.61 1.15 -7.82
CA VAL A 32 -15.04 -0.20 -7.89
C VAL A 32 -15.22 -0.80 -9.29
N GLU A 33 -16.37 -0.65 -9.90
CA GLU A 33 -16.62 -1.10 -11.28
C GLU A 33 -15.63 -0.44 -12.25
N TYR A 34 -15.44 0.87 -12.12
CA TYR A 34 -14.45 1.59 -12.94
C TYR A 34 -13.01 1.07 -12.73
N ILE A 35 -12.62 0.75 -11.49
CA ILE A 35 -11.32 0.16 -11.20
C ILE A 35 -11.18 -1.20 -11.93
N ILE A 36 -12.20 -2.05 -11.84
CA ILE A 36 -12.21 -3.37 -12.46
C ILE A 36 -12.14 -3.29 -13.98
N GLU A 37 -12.94 -2.40 -14.60
CA GLU A 37 -12.96 -2.20 -16.06
C GLU A 37 -11.63 -1.69 -16.62
N ASN A 38 -10.82 -1.03 -15.79
CA ASN A 38 -9.52 -0.51 -16.17
C ASN A 38 -8.33 -1.39 -15.74
N GLN A 39 -8.59 -2.57 -15.16
CA GLN A 39 -7.53 -3.55 -14.90
C GLN A 39 -6.91 -3.99 -16.22
N ASN A 40 -5.59 -3.96 -16.30
CA ASN A 40 -4.89 -4.39 -17.49
C ASN A 40 -5.08 -5.90 -17.71
N PRO A 41 -5.68 -6.32 -18.84
CA PRO A 41 -5.98 -7.74 -19.07
C PRO A 41 -4.73 -8.59 -19.28
N THR A 42 -3.60 -7.97 -19.64
CA THR A 42 -2.35 -8.69 -19.98
C THR A 42 -1.52 -8.94 -18.73
N ASP A 43 -1.37 -7.94 -17.84
CA ASP A 43 -0.47 -8.05 -16.70
C ASP A 43 -1.18 -7.95 -15.33
N GLY A 44 -2.50 -7.76 -15.32
CA GLY A 44 -3.32 -7.80 -14.10
C GLY A 44 -3.23 -6.57 -13.20
N GLY A 45 -2.44 -5.57 -13.55
CA GLY A 45 -2.26 -4.34 -12.78
C GLY A 45 -2.99 -3.13 -13.36
N TRP A 46 -2.47 -1.92 -13.05
CA TRP A 46 -3.01 -0.64 -13.52
C TRP A 46 -1.90 0.36 -13.83
N ARG A 47 -2.23 1.34 -14.67
CA ARG A 47 -1.42 2.50 -15.00
C ARG A 47 -2.30 3.75 -15.09
N TYR A 48 -1.72 4.90 -15.43
CA TYR A 48 -2.45 6.18 -15.57
C TYR A 48 -3.45 6.16 -16.74
N GLU A 49 -3.16 5.43 -17.80
CA GLU A 49 -4.03 5.27 -18.97
C GLU A 49 -4.25 3.78 -19.27
N LYS A 50 -5.45 3.47 -19.79
CA LYS A 50 -5.81 2.10 -20.15
C LYS A 50 -4.88 1.55 -21.23
N GLY A 51 -4.43 0.30 -21.04
CA GLY A 51 -3.54 -0.39 -21.97
C GLY A 51 -2.05 -0.10 -21.80
N GLN A 52 -1.67 0.86 -20.99
CA GLN A 52 -0.26 1.04 -20.61
C GLN A 52 0.19 -0.11 -19.67
N ARG A 53 1.49 -0.46 -19.73
CA ARG A 53 2.09 -1.39 -18.78
C ARG A 53 1.95 -0.88 -17.36
N SER A 54 1.50 -1.75 -16.50
CA SER A 54 1.22 -1.42 -15.10
C SER A 54 2.50 -1.21 -14.28
N ASP A 55 2.38 -0.46 -13.19
CA ASP A 55 3.44 -0.26 -12.20
C ASP A 55 2.95 -0.53 -10.77
N MET A 56 3.90 -0.75 -9.86
CA MET A 56 3.60 -1.08 -8.47
C MET A 56 2.87 0.04 -7.75
N SER A 57 3.25 1.30 -7.96
CA SER A 57 2.66 2.42 -7.21
C SER A 57 1.18 2.65 -7.53
N MET A 58 0.78 2.42 -8.79
CA MET A 58 -0.63 2.46 -9.16
C MET A 58 -1.37 1.22 -8.65
N PHE A 59 -0.71 0.05 -8.72
CA PHE A 59 -1.27 -1.21 -8.29
C PHE A 59 -1.64 -1.20 -6.80
N GLY A 60 -0.75 -0.75 -5.93
CA GLY A 60 -0.98 -0.74 -4.48
C GLY A 60 -2.23 0.05 -4.08
N TRP A 61 -2.41 1.25 -4.63
CA TRP A 61 -3.61 2.05 -4.37
C TRP A 61 -4.90 1.39 -4.87
N GLN A 62 -4.86 0.73 -6.03
CA GLN A 62 -6.02 0.02 -6.57
C GLN A 62 -6.37 -1.20 -5.72
N LEU A 63 -5.37 -1.97 -5.30
CA LEU A 63 -5.58 -3.12 -4.41
C LEU A 63 -6.17 -2.66 -3.08
N MET A 64 -5.63 -1.60 -2.45
CA MET A 64 -6.16 -1.06 -1.21
C MET A 64 -7.62 -0.63 -1.36
N ALA A 65 -7.97 0.05 -2.45
CA ALA A 65 -9.34 0.45 -2.74
C ALA A 65 -10.29 -0.75 -2.87
N LEU A 66 -9.88 -1.77 -3.62
CA LEU A 66 -10.68 -2.99 -3.82
C LEU A 66 -10.85 -3.78 -2.51
N LYS A 67 -9.77 -3.96 -1.73
CA LYS A 67 -9.82 -4.69 -0.46
C LYS A 67 -10.67 -3.98 0.59
N SER A 68 -10.52 -2.67 0.74
CA SER A 68 -11.36 -1.89 1.66
C SER A 68 -12.82 -1.91 1.23
N SER A 69 -13.09 -1.88 -0.07
CA SER A 69 -14.46 -2.02 -0.61
C SER A 69 -15.04 -3.40 -0.30
N GLN A 70 -14.26 -4.48 -0.45
CA GLN A 70 -14.69 -5.84 -0.07
C GLN A 70 -15.05 -5.93 1.43
N ILE A 71 -14.22 -5.36 2.29
CA ILE A 71 -14.45 -5.32 3.74
C ILE A 71 -15.73 -4.54 4.07
N ALA A 72 -16.00 -3.44 3.35
CA ALA A 72 -17.24 -2.67 3.45
C ALA A 72 -18.46 -3.33 2.77
N GLY A 73 -18.31 -4.57 2.29
CA GLY A 73 -19.42 -5.37 1.71
C GLY A 73 -19.75 -5.03 0.25
N ILE A 74 -18.82 -4.43 -0.49
CA ILE A 74 -18.92 -4.26 -1.95
C ILE A 74 -18.28 -5.48 -2.63
N LYS A 75 -19.00 -6.08 -3.57
CA LYS A 75 -18.52 -7.28 -4.28
C LYS A 75 -17.37 -6.94 -5.25
N VAL A 76 -16.27 -7.65 -5.14
CA VAL A 76 -15.17 -7.67 -6.12
C VAL A 76 -15.07 -9.11 -6.66
N PRO A 77 -15.11 -9.33 -7.98
CA PRO A 77 -14.99 -10.67 -8.56
C PRO A 77 -13.64 -11.33 -8.22
N GLU A 78 -13.66 -12.65 -8.03
CA GLU A 78 -12.47 -13.42 -7.70
C GLU A 78 -11.40 -13.34 -8.78
N GLU A 79 -11.81 -13.33 -10.06
CA GLU A 79 -10.90 -13.21 -11.20
C GLU A 79 -10.02 -11.93 -11.15
N VAL A 80 -10.55 -10.84 -10.59
CA VAL A 80 -9.79 -9.59 -10.38
C VAL A 80 -8.68 -9.83 -9.37
N THR A 81 -8.98 -10.56 -8.30
CA THR A 81 -8.02 -10.92 -7.25
C THR A 81 -6.93 -11.86 -7.79
N LEU A 82 -7.30 -12.86 -8.59
CA LEU A 82 -6.33 -13.77 -9.22
C LEU A 82 -5.36 -13.01 -10.15
N LYS A 83 -5.86 -12.09 -10.96
CA LYS A 83 -5.01 -11.22 -11.78
C LYS A 83 -4.08 -10.32 -10.95
N MET A 84 -4.53 -9.85 -9.78
CA MET A 84 -3.65 -9.11 -8.86
C MET A 84 -2.54 -9.97 -8.30
N ILE A 85 -2.79 -11.24 -7.98
CA ILE A 85 -1.78 -12.19 -7.54
C ILE A 85 -0.76 -12.44 -8.64
N ASP A 86 -1.20 -12.66 -9.86
CA ASP A 86 -0.32 -12.87 -11.02
C ASP A 86 0.55 -11.63 -11.30
N PHE A 87 -0.02 -10.43 -11.16
CA PHE A 87 0.76 -9.19 -11.26
C PHE A 87 1.91 -9.15 -10.25
N LEU A 88 1.64 -9.47 -8.98
CA LEU A 88 2.66 -9.49 -7.93
C LEU A 88 3.72 -10.57 -8.17
N ARG A 89 3.31 -11.76 -8.60
CA ARG A 89 4.24 -12.86 -8.95
C ARG A 89 5.22 -12.45 -10.04
N GLN A 90 4.73 -11.86 -11.13
CA GLN A 90 5.56 -11.41 -12.25
C GLN A 90 6.59 -10.33 -11.87
N ARG A 91 6.34 -9.59 -10.80
CA ARG A 91 7.20 -8.48 -10.35
C ARG A 91 8.04 -8.80 -9.12
N SER A 92 7.90 -10.00 -8.62
CA SER A 92 8.68 -10.49 -7.50
C SER A 92 10.13 -10.72 -7.90
N LEU A 93 11.05 -10.19 -7.12
CA LEU A 93 12.50 -10.26 -7.26
C LEU A 93 13.09 -10.83 -5.98
N GLY A 94 14.42 -11.06 -6.00
CA GLY A 94 15.15 -11.63 -4.87
C GLY A 94 15.24 -13.15 -4.96
N GLU A 95 15.98 -13.76 -4.05
CA GLU A 95 16.19 -15.21 -4.00
C GLU A 95 14.95 -15.98 -3.56
N ARG A 96 14.10 -15.33 -2.75
CA ARG A 96 12.86 -15.88 -2.20
C ARG A 96 11.62 -15.17 -2.74
N SER A 97 11.75 -14.36 -3.81
CA SER A 97 10.66 -13.61 -4.43
C SER A 97 9.97 -12.60 -3.49
N GLY A 98 10.68 -12.10 -2.48
CA GLY A 98 10.19 -11.12 -1.52
C GLY A 98 10.33 -9.67 -1.93
N LEU A 99 11.24 -9.37 -2.86
CA LEU A 99 11.57 -8.02 -3.28
C LEU A 99 10.74 -7.58 -4.49
N ALA A 100 10.68 -6.27 -4.75
CA ALA A 100 9.95 -5.74 -5.91
C ALA A 100 10.59 -4.50 -6.51
N ALA A 101 10.45 -4.35 -7.84
CA ALA A 101 10.81 -3.16 -8.60
C ALA A 101 9.56 -2.38 -9.01
N TYR A 102 9.76 -1.12 -9.44
CA TYR A 102 8.67 -0.23 -9.85
C TYR A 102 7.86 -0.78 -11.01
N ARG A 103 8.54 -1.32 -12.05
CA ARG A 103 7.92 -1.91 -13.23
C ARG A 103 8.84 -2.93 -13.88
N LEU A 104 8.29 -3.82 -14.68
CA LEU A 104 9.07 -4.65 -15.59
C LEU A 104 9.61 -3.81 -16.74
N VAL A 105 10.86 -4.07 -17.10
CA VAL A 105 11.53 -3.46 -18.25
C VAL A 105 11.92 -4.59 -19.19
N GLU A 106 11.61 -4.46 -20.48
CA GLU A 106 11.98 -5.45 -21.49
C GLU A 106 13.32 -5.12 -22.13
N ALA A 107 13.95 -6.17 -22.65
CA ALA A 107 15.13 -6.00 -23.49
C ALA A 107 14.89 -4.92 -24.57
N PRO A 108 15.91 -4.10 -24.91
CA PRO A 108 17.31 -4.23 -24.47
C PRO A 108 17.68 -3.51 -23.17
N TYR A 109 16.73 -3.05 -22.40
CA TYR A 109 17.01 -2.28 -21.16
C TYR A 109 17.29 -3.23 -19.98
N GLU A 110 18.17 -2.79 -19.10
CA GLU A 110 18.46 -3.51 -17.86
C GLU A 110 17.23 -3.54 -16.93
N PRO A 111 17.00 -4.68 -16.26
CA PRO A 111 15.93 -4.76 -15.24
C PRO A 111 16.12 -3.72 -14.14
N LEU A 112 15.04 -3.15 -13.69
CA LEU A 112 15.11 -2.24 -12.54
C LEU A 112 15.43 -3.02 -11.26
N PRO A 113 16.36 -2.51 -10.43
CA PRO A 113 16.66 -3.13 -9.15
C PRO A 113 15.47 -3.05 -8.18
N PRO A 114 15.43 -3.90 -7.15
CA PRO A 114 14.47 -3.76 -6.06
C PRO A 114 14.57 -2.39 -5.42
N ALA A 115 13.41 -1.78 -5.17
CA ALA A 115 13.33 -0.48 -4.50
C ALA A 115 12.65 -0.61 -3.13
N PRO A 116 13.10 0.13 -2.10
CA PRO A 116 12.53 0.03 -0.74
C PRO A 116 11.03 0.29 -0.70
N ALA A 117 10.55 1.37 -1.35
CA ALA A 117 9.14 1.68 -1.41
C ALA A 117 8.33 0.59 -2.11
N MET A 118 8.81 0.07 -3.23
CA MET A 118 8.12 -0.97 -4.01
C MET A 118 8.10 -2.31 -3.29
N THR A 119 9.19 -2.67 -2.61
CA THR A 119 9.26 -3.89 -1.79
C THR A 119 8.29 -3.81 -0.60
N ALA A 120 8.24 -2.67 0.09
CA ALA A 120 7.29 -2.43 1.17
C ALA A 120 5.83 -2.51 0.69
N GLU A 121 5.53 -1.86 -0.43
CA GLU A 121 4.21 -1.87 -1.06
C GLU A 121 3.80 -3.28 -1.52
N ALA A 122 4.71 -4.02 -2.18
CA ALA A 122 4.45 -5.38 -2.61
C ALA A 122 4.22 -6.33 -1.42
N LEU A 123 5.02 -6.22 -0.35
CA LEU A 123 4.82 -7.00 0.87
C LEU A 123 3.44 -6.72 1.46
N PHE A 124 3.07 -5.44 1.64
CA PHE A 124 1.76 -5.09 2.16
C PHE A 124 0.62 -5.62 1.28
N CYS A 125 0.73 -5.48 -0.04
CA CYS A 125 -0.25 -6.02 -0.98
C CYS A 125 -0.39 -7.55 -0.88
N LYS A 126 0.73 -8.28 -0.80
CA LYS A 126 0.74 -9.73 -0.61
C LYS A 126 0.10 -10.14 0.73
N GLN A 127 0.38 -9.42 1.81
CA GLN A 127 -0.24 -9.63 3.12
C GLN A 127 -1.77 -9.42 3.05
N MET A 128 -2.24 -8.38 2.37
CA MET A 128 -3.65 -8.13 2.13
C MET A 128 -4.34 -9.24 1.31
N LEU A 129 -3.57 -9.96 0.52
CA LEU A 129 -4.02 -11.13 -0.25
C LEU A 129 -3.79 -12.47 0.48
N GLY A 130 -3.26 -12.45 1.71
CA GLY A 130 -3.16 -13.63 2.56
C GLY A 130 -1.77 -14.23 2.71
N LEU A 131 -0.70 -13.56 2.23
CA LEU A 131 0.67 -14.01 2.44
C LEU A 131 0.98 -14.08 3.94
N ALA A 132 1.39 -15.26 4.41
CA ALA A 132 1.69 -15.50 5.81
C ALA A 132 3.03 -14.85 6.24
N ARG A 133 3.15 -14.57 7.53
CA ARG A 133 4.38 -14.00 8.12
C ARG A 133 5.60 -14.91 7.94
N ASP A 134 5.42 -16.21 8.10
CA ASP A 134 6.45 -17.24 8.03
C ASP A 134 6.80 -17.66 6.60
N ASN A 135 6.11 -17.11 5.60
CA ASN A 135 6.44 -17.35 4.19
C ASN A 135 7.83 -16.78 3.87
N PRO A 136 8.69 -17.51 3.12
CA PRO A 136 10.03 -17.04 2.72
C PRO A 136 10.03 -15.69 2.03
N GLN A 137 9.01 -15.35 1.23
CA GLN A 137 8.86 -14.04 0.61
C GLN A 137 8.70 -12.93 1.65
N SER A 138 7.88 -13.16 2.68
CA SER A 138 7.69 -12.18 3.77
C SER A 138 8.98 -11.95 4.53
N GLN A 139 9.74 -13.02 4.81
CA GLN A 139 11.01 -12.93 5.52
C GLN A 139 12.05 -12.13 4.72
N GLU A 140 12.23 -12.42 3.42
CA GLU A 140 13.17 -11.70 2.57
C GLU A 140 12.83 -10.21 2.47
N ALA A 141 11.54 -9.89 2.29
CA ALA A 141 11.09 -8.49 2.24
C ALA A 141 11.37 -7.76 3.55
N ILE A 142 11.08 -8.38 4.68
CA ILE A 142 11.33 -7.78 6.01
C ILE A 142 12.82 -7.61 6.28
N GLU A 143 13.66 -8.58 5.99
CA GLU A 143 15.12 -8.47 6.09
C GLU A 143 15.63 -7.25 5.31
N PHE A 144 15.18 -7.11 4.06
CA PHE A 144 15.52 -5.97 3.21
C PHE A 144 15.07 -4.62 3.79
N LEU A 145 13.87 -4.55 4.38
CA LEU A 145 13.34 -3.34 4.99
C LEU A 145 14.05 -2.98 6.30
N MET A 146 14.43 -3.98 7.11
CA MET A 146 15.12 -3.76 8.39
C MET A 146 16.52 -3.15 8.22
N GLU A 147 17.19 -3.39 7.11
CA GLU A 147 18.44 -2.69 6.77
C GLU A 147 18.23 -1.20 6.43
N ARG A 148 16.98 -0.79 6.25
CA ARG A 148 16.59 0.55 5.74
C ARG A 148 15.53 1.22 6.62
N LEU A 149 15.69 1.12 7.93
CA LEU A 149 14.78 1.71 8.93
C LEU A 149 14.57 3.22 8.69
N PRO A 150 13.41 3.76 9.10
CA PRO A 150 13.14 5.20 9.03
C PRO A 150 14.23 6.03 9.70
N SER A 151 14.85 6.91 8.93
CA SER A 151 15.96 7.78 9.36
C SER A 151 16.16 8.91 8.34
N ARG A 152 16.97 9.91 8.66
CA ARG A 152 17.32 10.96 7.67
C ARG A 152 17.92 10.44 6.38
N ARG A 153 18.59 9.28 6.41
CA ARG A 153 19.20 8.67 5.22
C ARG A 153 18.18 7.99 4.32
N THR A 154 17.06 7.56 4.89
CA THR A 154 15.97 6.85 4.20
C THR A 154 14.73 7.72 4.11
N GLU A 155 14.87 9.06 4.21
CA GLU A 155 13.75 9.99 4.24
C GLU A 155 12.99 10.00 2.91
N ASP A 156 11.93 9.19 2.88
CA ASP A 156 10.94 9.10 1.82
C ASP A 156 9.59 8.75 2.47
N ILE A 157 8.70 9.73 2.57
CA ILE A 157 7.42 9.54 3.24
C ILE A 157 6.52 8.50 2.56
N TYR A 158 6.67 8.31 1.24
CA TYR A 158 5.96 7.28 0.51
C TYR A 158 6.46 5.87 0.90
N TYR A 159 7.79 5.71 0.98
CA TYR A 159 8.42 4.50 1.50
C TYR A 159 8.00 4.23 2.94
N TRP A 160 8.07 5.24 3.80
CA TRP A 160 7.70 5.08 5.21
C TRP A 160 6.24 4.72 5.38
N TYR A 161 5.35 5.26 4.55
CA TYR A 161 3.93 4.91 4.59
C TYR A 161 3.71 3.41 4.32
N TYR A 162 4.15 2.90 3.18
CA TYR A 162 3.98 1.47 2.87
C TYR A 162 4.80 0.56 3.79
N GLY A 163 6.01 0.96 4.16
CA GLY A 163 6.82 0.25 5.14
C GLY A 163 6.13 0.13 6.49
N THR A 164 5.48 1.21 6.94
CA THR A 164 4.70 1.20 8.18
C THR A 164 3.55 0.21 8.11
N LEU A 165 2.80 0.18 7.01
CA LEU A 165 1.71 -0.76 6.81
C LEU A 165 2.20 -2.22 6.81
N ALA A 166 3.25 -2.50 6.03
CA ALA A 166 3.79 -3.85 5.88
C ALA A 166 4.44 -4.38 7.16
N VAL A 167 5.28 -3.57 7.81
CA VAL A 167 5.99 -3.99 9.01
C VAL A 167 5.05 -4.05 10.23
N TYR A 168 4.02 -3.19 10.28
CA TYR A 168 2.97 -3.30 11.30
C TYR A 168 2.21 -4.62 11.19
N GLN A 169 1.81 -5.03 9.98
CA GLN A 169 1.14 -6.30 9.73
C GLN A 169 2.05 -7.50 10.04
N TYR A 170 3.33 -7.38 9.79
CA TYR A 170 4.32 -8.39 10.15
C TYR A 170 4.47 -8.53 11.67
N GLY A 171 4.48 -7.41 12.40
CA GLY A 171 4.54 -7.35 13.86
C GLY A 171 5.92 -7.69 14.44
N GLY A 172 5.95 -8.05 15.71
CA GLY A 172 7.15 -8.51 16.39
C GLY A 172 8.22 -7.44 16.67
N PRO A 173 9.47 -7.87 16.90
CA PRO A 173 10.61 -6.96 17.11
C PRO A 173 10.86 -6.02 15.94
N GLU A 174 10.59 -6.46 14.73
CA GLU A 174 10.73 -5.69 13.48
C GLU A 174 9.83 -4.46 13.51
N TRP A 175 8.58 -4.63 13.93
CA TRP A 175 7.68 -3.49 14.12
C TRP A 175 8.17 -2.53 15.20
N GLN A 176 8.68 -3.03 16.31
CA GLN A 176 9.21 -2.17 17.37
C GLN A 176 10.38 -1.31 16.88
N ALA A 177 11.32 -1.91 16.15
CA ALA A 177 12.45 -1.20 15.56
C ALA A 177 12.01 -0.14 14.55
N TRP A 178 11.12 -0.51 13.61
CA TRP A 178 10.56 0.39 12.61
C TRP A 178 9.86 1.59 13.25
N ASN A 179 8.94 1.31 14.17
CA ASN A 179 8.11 2.32 14.80
C ASN A 179 8.90 3.29 15.68
N THR A 180 9.96 2.82 16.32
CA THR A 180 10.84 3.69 17.12
C THR A 180 11.49 4.77 16.24
N GLY A 181 12.12 4.38 15.13
CA GLY A 181 12.71 5.32 14.19
C GLY A 181 11.67 6.24 13.55
N LEU A 182 10.55 5.66 13.09
CA LEU A 182 9.49 6.41 12.44
C LEU A 182 8.91 7.53 13.34
N ARG A 183 8.56 7.17 14.57
CA ARG A 183 7.98 8.14 15.53
C ARG A 183 8.96 9.23 15.90
N GLU A 184 10.21 8.88 16.16
CA GLU A 184 11.25 9.86 16.47
C GLU A 184 11.31 10.95 15.38
N TRP A 185 11.36 10.55 14.10
CA TRP A 185 11.46 11.48 12.99
C TRP A 185 10.16 12.26 12.77
N LEU A 186 9.02 11.59 12.70
CA LEU A 186 7.76 12.28 12.40
C LEU A 186 7.38 13.28 13.49
N VAL A 187 7.53 12.92 14.76
CA VAL A 187 7.20 13.84 15.87
C VAL A 187 8.18 15.02 15.92
N THR A 188 9.47 14.78 15.70
CA THR A 188 10.48 15.85 15.73
C THR A 188 10.35 16.82 14.55
N ASP A 189 9.97 16.31 13.37
CA ASP A 189 9.85 17.10 12.14
C ASP A 189 8.51 17.83 11.98
N GLN A 190 7.54 17.55 12.85
CA GLN A 190 6.26 18.25 12.82
C GLN A 190 6.44 19.73 13.14
N ARG A 191 5.85 20.61 12.33
CA ARG A 191 5.85 22.06 12.59
C ARG A 191 5.07 22.38 13.86
N THR A 192 5.71 23.06 14.79
CA THR A 192 5.12 23.40 16.10
C THR A 192 4.60 24.84 16.17
N SER A 193 4.90 25.69 15.17
CA SER A 193 4.56 27.11 15.19
C SER A 193 4.21 27.68 13.80
N GLY A 194 3.63 28.87 13.78
CA GLY A 194 3.22 29.58 12.58
C GLY A 194 1.95 28.99 11.95
N HIS A 195 1.57 29.50 10.76
CA HIS A 195 0.37 29.08 10.04
C HIS A 195 0.42 27.61 9.56
N ALA A 196 1.60 27.01 9.53
CA ALA A 196 1.80 25.60 9.14
C ALA A 196 1.93 24.66 10.35
N ALA A 197 1.67 25.13 11.58
CA ALA A 197 1.73 24.30 12.78
C ALA A 197 0.84 23.04 12.64
N GLY A 198 1.34 21.91 13.15
CA GLY A 198 0.68 20.60 13.05
C GLY A 198 0.93 19.86 11.73
N SER A 199 1.59 20.47 10.74
CA SER A 199 1.88 19.86 9.45
C SER A 199 3.35 19.45 9.29
N TRP A 200 3.65 18.73 8.20
CA TRP A 200 5.01 18.39 7.79
C TRP A 200 5.39 19.09 6.49
N ASP A 201 6.65 19.55 6.43
CA ASP A 201 7.18 20.20 5.25
C ASP A 201 7.34 19.20 4.10
N PRO A 202 7.10 19.65 2.83
CA PRO A 202 7.28 18.80 1.68
C PRO A 202 8.77 18.54 1.41
N LYS A 203 9.24 17.32 1.70
CA LYS A 203 10.61 16.90 1.49
C LYS A 203 10.74 15.96 0.29
N PRO A 204 11.93 15.92 -0.38
CA PRO A 204 12.21 14.95 -1.42
C PRO A 204 12.02 13.51 -0.94
N PRO A 205 11.77 12.54 -1.85
CA PRO A 205 11.66 12.75 -3.31
C PRO A 205 10.28 13.26 -3.76
N TRP A 206 9.19 13.00 -3.05
CA TRP A 206 7.81 13.22 -3.53
C TRP A 206 7.16 14.50 -3.01
N GLY A 207 7.63 15.01 -1.89
CA GLY A 207 7.06 16.22 -1.29
C GLY A 207 7.02 17.43 -2.23
N PRO A 208 8.07 17.71 -3.05
CA PRO A 208 8.03 18.82 -4.01
C PRO A 208 6.90 18.72 -5.04
N TYR A 209 6.45 17.51 -5.37
CA TYR A 209 5.34 17.26 -6.30
C TYR A 209 3.98 17.23 -5.60
N GLY A 210 3.89 16.56 -4.45
CA GLY A 210 2.64 16.38 -3.71
C GLY A 210 2.30 17.53 -2.75
N GLY A 211 3.27 18.35 -2.40
CA GLY A 211 3.11 19.50 -1.53
C GLY A 211 2.87 19.12 -0.05
N ARG A 212 2.55 20.14 0.75
CA ARG A 212 2.34 20.02 2.19
C ARG A 212 1.17 19.08 2.55
N VAL A 213 0.10 19.11 1.78
CA VAL A 213 -1.07 18.23 2.02
C VAL A 213 -0.67 16.77 1.91
N PHE A 214 0.07 16.40 0.87
CA PHE A 214 0.58 15.05 0.68
C PHE A 214 1.49 14.62 1.84
N SER A 215 2.49 15.44 2.17
CA SER A 215 3.44 15.11 3.26
C SER A 215 2.71 14.97 4.60
N THR A 216 1.79 15.89 4.90
CA THR A 216 1.02 15.85 6.16
C THR A 216 0.08 14.64 6.21
N ALA A 217 -0.62 14.34 5.12
CA ALA A 217 -1.52 13.21 5.07
C ALA A 217 -0.78 11.88 5.30
N LEU A 218 0.31 11.63 4.57
CA LEU A 218 1.07 10.38 4.74
C LEU A 218 1.75 10.29 6.12
N SER A 219 2.28 11.39 6.64
CA SER A 219 2.85 11.41 8.00
C SER A 219 1.80 11.10 9.07
N SER A 220 0.61 11.68 8.96
CA SER A 220 -0.51 11.38 9.86
C SER A 220 -0.93 9.92 9.75
N LEU A 221 -1.09 9.39 8.52
CA LEU A 221 -1.45 7.99 8.27
C LEU A 221 -0.42 6.99 8.83
N CYS A 222 0.87 7.33 8.80
CA CYS A 222 1.91 6.54 9.44
C CYS A 222 1.71 6.48 10.97
N LEU A 223 1.38 7.61 11.61
CA LEU A 223 1.16 7.66 13.06
C LEU A 223 -0.19 7.05 13.47
N GLU A 224 -1.16 7.01 12.59
CA GLU A 224 -2.51 6.46 12.82
C GLU A 224 -2.60 4.93 12.63
N VAL A 225 -1.54 4.26 12.20
CA VAL A 225 -1.56 2.83 11.85
C VAL A 225 -2.21 1.95 12.93
N TYR A 226 -2.01 2.26 14.19
CA TYR A 226 -2.59 1.54 15.33
C TYR A 226 -4.12 1.58 15.39
N TYR A 227 -4.72 2.62 14.85
CA TYR A 227 -6.16 2.86 14.92
C TYR A 227 -6.90 2.33 13.68
N ARG A 228 -6.21 2.28 12.54
CA ARG A 228 -6.84 1.91 11.26
C ARG A 228 -6.89 0.41 11.01
N PHE A 229 -5.90 -0.34 11.47
CA PHE A 229 -5.68 -1.71 10.99
C PHE A 229 -6.10 -2.81 11.97
N LEU A 230 -6.53 -2.49 13.18
CA LEU A 230 -6.88 -3.51 14.17
C LEU A 230 -8.15 -4.34 13.86
N PRO A 231 -9.26 -3.81 13.36
CA PRO A 231 -10.46 -4.64 13.12
C PRO A 231 -10.70 -5.05 11.67
N LEU A 232 -10.26 -4.24 10.68
CA LEU A 232 -10.71 -4.38 9.30
C LEU A 232 -9.84 -5.35 8.47
N TYR A 233 -8.61 -5.57 8.89
CA TYR A 233 -7.62 -6.32 8.12
C TYR A 233 -7.19 -7.64 8.77
N GLN A 234 -8.00 -8.20 9.67
CA GLN A 234 -7.82 -9.59 10.07
C GLN A 234 -8.16 -10.49 8.88
N VAL A 235 -7.15 -10.73 8.06
CA VAL A 235 -7.26 -11.57 6.87
C VAL A 235 -7.67 -12.97 7.30
N ARG A 236 -8.82 -13.46 6.83
CA ARG A 236 -9.13 -14.88 6.87
C ARG A 236 -8.02 -15.60 6.11
N ARG A 237 -7.30 -16.50 6.79
CA ARG A 237 -6.34 -17.42 6.15
C ARG A 237 -7.01 -18.07 4.95
N GLY A 238 -6.42 -17.98 3.77
CA GLY A 238 -6.89 -18.78 2.67
C GLY A 238 -6.63 -18.31 1.24
N MET A 239 -5.43 -17.83 0.89
CA MET A 239 -4.97 -17.88 -0.50
C MET A 239 -3.52 -18.36 -0.50
N ASN A 240 -3.25 -19.46 -1.22
CA ASN A 240 -1.90 -19.97 -1.42
C ASN A 240 -1.20 -19.13 -2.50
N PHE A 241 -0.18 -18.37 -2.10
CA PHE A 241 0.75 -17.75 -3.05
C PHE A 241 1.72 -18.76 -3.68
N ASP A 242 1.77 -20.00 -3.15
CA ASP A 242 2.75 -21.03 -3.48
C ASP A 242 2.19 -22.13 -4.44
N GLU A 243 0.92 -22.06 -4.86
CA GLU A 243 0.38 -22.97 -5.87
C GLU A 243 0.71 -22.44 -7.26
N GLU A 244 1.43 -23.30 -8.06
CA GLU A 244 1.79 -23.13 -9.48
C GLU A 244 0.56 -23.06 -10.41
#